data_c41d300c91869b3668a644e58f75bb17
#
_entry.id   c41d300c91869b3668a644e58f75bb17
#
_cell.length_a   1.000
_cell.length_b   1.000
_cell.length_c   1.000
_cell.angle_alpha   90.00
_cell.angle_beta   90.00
_cell.angle_gamma   90.00
#
_symmetry.space_group_name_H-M   'P 1'
#
loop_
_entity.id
_entity.type
_entity.pdbx_description
1 polymer ?
#
loop_
_entity_poly.entity_id
_entity_poly.type
_entity_poly.pdbx_seq_one_letter_code
_entity_poly.pdbx_strand_id
1 'polypeptide(L)'
;MVKDVLHSIAAAAQRLFANWAALLISLSMYSALMGAIYLFFTIREATAAQVALNLVLPIAAVALFFLIQAMGLSYTRIGVGAAYLFKRSLGDCWRILLASLPIILVAWLIVYLFGKADQAFFIQPGAAGSKAMKWGWGAIAVHAIQILLLHVLLPLIAIHLWIATVRGGLAAAFKGFKRVVTRALAPRSLLIYAAICAVFGAIVYLLLFQHATFTGPWTQLWAVGIKTALALLLTFIGWLLTLGSISELTARREMKELEP
;
A
#
# COMPACT_ATOMS: atom_id res chain seq x y z
N MET A 1 12.16 -14.13 -17.55
CA MET A 1 11.05 -13.53 -16.79
C MET A 1 11.23 -13.67 -15.28
N VAL A 2 11.27 -14.90 -14.72
CA VAL A 2 11.43 -15.09 -13.26
C VAL A 2 12.78 -14.52 -12.77
N LYS A 3 13.88 -14.74 -13.49
CA LYS A 3 15.20 -14.17 -13.16
C LYS A 3 15.17 -12.63 -13.08
N ASP A 4 14.44 -11.94 -13.98
CA ASP A 4 14.32 -10.47 -13.94
C ASP A 4 13.55 -9.98 -12.71
N VAL A 5 12.49 -10.73 -12.32
CA VAL A 5 11.69 -10.45 -11.13
C VAL A 5 12.55 -10.59 -9.87
N LEU A 6 13.22 -11.74 -9.70
CA LEU A 6 14.10 -11.98 -8.55
C LEU A 6 15.24 -10.96 -8.47
N HIS A 7 15.83 -10.62 -9.61
CA HIS A 7 16.89 -9.62 -9.65
C HIS A 7 16.38 -8.23 -9.26
N SER A 8 15.15 -7.85 -9.68
CA SER A 8 14.56 -6.55 -9.32
C SER A 8 14.25 -6.48 -7.82
N ILE A 9 13.75 -7.57 -7.23
CA ILE A 9 13.49 -7.67 -5.78
C ILE A 9 14.82 -7.61 -5.00
N ALA A 10 15.82 -8.37 -5.41
CA ALA A 10 17.14 -8.38 -4.75
C ALA A 10 17.82 -7.01 -4.81
N ALA A 11 17.81 -6.35 -5.97
CA ALA A 11 18.36 -5.01 -6.13
C ALA A 11 17.62 -3.96 -5.27
N ALA A 12 16.29 -4.03 -5.20
CA ALA A 12 15.50 -3.15 -4.34
C ALA A 12 15.81 -3.39 -2.85
N ALA A 13 15.90 -4.64 -2.42
CA ALA A 13 16.26 -5.01 -1.06
C ALA A 13 17.66 -4.50 -0.70
N GLN A 14 18.65 -4.75 -1.55
CA GLN A 14 20.02 -4.30 -1.33
C GLN A 14 20.10 -2.78 -1.17
N ARG A 15 19.39 -2.00 -2.01
CA ARG A 15 19.36 -0.54 -1.93
C ARG A 15 18.62 -0.05 -0.69
N LEU A 16 17.54 -0.71 -0.31
CA LEU A 16 16.77 -0.37 0.90
C LEU A 16 17.64 -0.50 2.15
N PHE A 17 18.33 -1.62 2.29
CA PHE A 17 19.19 -1.88 3.45
C PHE A 17 20.55 -1.18 3.38
N ALA A 18 21.00 -0.75 2.22
CA ALA A 18 22.21 0.08 2.11
C ALA A 18 21.99 1.53 2.58
N ASN A 19 20.75 2.03 2.54
CA ASN A 19 20.43 3.41 2.95
C ASN A 19 19.65 3.45 4.26
N TRP A 20 20.31 3.06 5.34
CA TRP A 20 19.73 3.00 6.69
C TRP A 20 19.08 4.30 7.15
N ALA A 21 19.69 5.45 6.84
CA ALA A 21 19.14 6.73 7.24
C ALA A 21 17.78 6.99 6.56
N ALA A 22 17.65 6.70 5.28
CA ALA A 22 16.39 6.83 4.56
C ALA A 22 15.34 5.84 5.09
N LEU A 23 15.75 4.61 5.42
CA LEU A 23 14.87 3.60 6.01
C LEU A 23 14.35 4.05 7.39
N LEU A 24 15.22 4.56 8.25
CA LEU A 24 14.84 5.07 9.58
C LEU A 24 13.90 6.28 9.50
N ILE A 25 14.16 7.23 8.60
CA ILE A 25 13.25 8.37 8.37
C ILE A 25 11.88 7.86 7.90
N SER A 26 11.85 6.94 6.93
CA SER A 26 10.60 6.36 6.42
C SER A 26 9.85 5.60 7.50
N LEU A 27 10.55 4.85 8.36
CA LEU A 27 9.96 4.13 9.49
C LEU A 27 9.39 5.09 10.53
N SER A 28 10.10 6.18 10.84
CA SER A 28 9.62 7.22 11.76
C SER A 28 8.34 7.88 11.24
N MET A 29 8.29 8.18 9.94
CA MET A 29 7.09 8.71 9.30
C MET A 29 5.93 7.70 9.30
N TYR A 30 6.23 6.42 9.08
CA TYR A 30 5.22 5.36 9.16
C TYR A 30 4.67 5.20 10.60
N SER A 31 5.55 5.27 11.61
CA SER A 31 5.13 5.27 13.02
C SER A 31 4.27 6.48 13.36
N ALA A 32 4.64 7.66 12.85
CA ALA A 32 3.82 8.86 12.99
C ALA A 32 2.45 8.74 12.32
N LEU A 33 2.40 8.13 11.11
CA LEU A 33 1.15 7.83 10.42
C LEU A 33 0.26 6.90 11.24
N MET A 34 0.81 5.80 11.76
CA MET A 34 0.06 4.86 12.61
C MET A 34 -0.42 5.55 13.90
N GLY A 35 0.43 6.38 14.51
CA GLY A 35 0.07 7.20 15.67
C GLY A 35 -1.08 8.19 15.37
N ALA A 36 -1.02 8.87 14.22
CA ALA A 36 -2.09 9.79 13.80
C ALA A 36 -3.43 9.07 13.59
N ILE A 37 -3.41 7.90 12.94
CA ILE A 37 -4.59 7.06 12.76
C ILE A 37 -5.14 6.58 14.11
N TYR A 38 -4.26 6.07 15.00
CA TYR A 38 -4.66 5.61 16.32
C TYR A 38 -5.31 6.74 17.13
N LEU A 39 -4.68 7.91 17.18
CA LEU A 39 -5.19 9.08 17.89
C LEU A 39 -6.55 9.52 17.31
N PHE A 40 -6.70 9.55 16.00
CA PHE A 40 -7.97 9.90 15.35
C PHE A 40 -9.14 9.03 15.83
N PHE A 41 -8.94 7.72 16.00
CA PHE A 41 -9.98 6.82 16.48
C PHE A 41 -10.17 6.80 18.00
N THR A 42 -9.22 7.31 18.78
CA THR A 42 -9.26 7.27 20.25
C THR A 42 -9.62 8.59 20.90
N ILE A 43 -9.44 9.73 20.20
CA ILE A 43 -9.78 11.04 20.72
C ILE A 43 -11.31 11.19 20.79
N ARG A 44 -11.82 11.55 21.97
CA ARG A 44 -13.24 11.89 22.18
C ARG A 44 -13.47 13.35 21.84
N GLU A 45 -14.62 13.66 21.24
CA GLU A 45 -14.99 15.03 20.85
C GLU A 45 -15.61 15.80 22.02
N ALA A 46 -14.90 15.93 23.13
CA ALA A 46 -15.41 16.60 24.34
C ALA A 46 -15.00 18.09 24.45
N THR A 47 -13.95 18.52 23.73
CA THR A 47 -13.45 19.91 23.78
C THR A 47 -13.17 20.44 22.37
N ALA A 48 -13.18 21.77 22.19
CA ALA A 48 -12.84 22.41 20.92
C ALA A 48 -11.46 22.01 20.38
N ALA A 49 -10.48 21.83 21.29
CA ALA A 49 -9.14 21.36 20.91
C ALA A 49 -9.17 19.92 20.37
N GLN A 50 -9.97 19.03 20.92
CA GLN A 50 -10.13 17.65 20.43
C GLN A 50 -10.84 17.61 19.07
N VAL A 51 -11.84 18.45 18.87
CA VAL A 51 -12.48 18.61 17.55
C VAL A 51 -11.48 19.12 16.51
N ALA A 52 -10.66 20.12 16.85
CA ALA A 52 -9.61 20.62 15.96
C ALA A 52 -8.57 19.52 15.64
N LEU A 53 -8.17 18.72 16.61
CA LEU A 53 -7.29 17.56 16.36
C LEU A 53 -7.93 16.54 15.44
N ASN A 54 -9.20 16.23 15.58
CA ASN A 54 -9.92 15.30 14.70
C ASN A 54 -10.03 15.81 13.26
N LEU A 55 -9.90 17.10 13.00
CA LEU A 55 -9.80 17.67 11.66
C LEU A 55 -8.36 17.62 11.13
N VAL A 56 -7.36 17.87 11.97
CA VAL A 56 -5.94 17.93 11.58
C VAL A 56 -5.35 16.54 11.36
N LEU A 57 -5.69 15.56 12.19
CA LEU A 57 -5.12 14.22 12.14
C LEU A 57 -5.35 13.49 10.79
N PRO A 58 -6.53 13.49 10.17
CA PRO A 58 -6.73 12.91 8.84
C PRO A 58 -5.88 13.59 7.77
N ILE A 59 -5.77 14.92 7.82
CA ILE A 59 -4.94 15.68 6.87
C ILE A 59 -3.47 15.30 7.03
N ALA A 60 -2.99 15.24 8.27
CA ALA A 60 -1.63 14.81 8.57
C ALA A 60 -1.38 13.35 8.14
N ALA A 61 -2.34 12.45 8.37
CA ALA A 61 -2.25 11.07 7.95
C ALA A 61 -2.15 10.93 6.42
N VAL A 62 -2.98 11.67 5.68
CA VAL A 62 -2.93 11.70 4.21
C VAL A 62 -1.58 12.26 3.73
N ALA A 63 -1.10 13.36 4.30
CA ALA A 63 0.19 13.95 3.95
C ALA A 63 1.35 12.97 4.24
N LEU A 64 1.39 12.34 5.41
CA LEU A 64 2.40 11.34 5.78
C LEU A 64 2.33 10.12 4.85
N PHE A 65 1.13 9.62 4.53
CA PHE A 65 0.97 8.51 3.60
C PHE A 65 1.63 8.80 2.27
N PHE A 66 1.30 9.93 1.62
CA PHE A 66 1.87 10.27 0.31
C PHE A 66 3.35 10.63 0.38
N LEU A 67 3.82 11.18 1.49
CA LEU A 67 5.24 11.45 1.69
C LEU A 67 6.06 10.14 1.79
N ILE A 68 5.53 9.13 2.48
CA ILE A 68 6.12 7.79 2.53
C ILE A 68 6.17 7.15 1.13
N GLN A 69 5.10 7.29 0.31
CA GLN A 69 5.10 6.80 -1.07
C GLN A 69 6.18 7.48 -1.91
N ALA A 70 6.26 8.81 -1.84
CA ALA A 70 7.28 9.60 -2.55
C ALA A 70 8.69 9.18 -2.15
N MET A 71 8.94 8.97 -0.87
CA MET A 71 10.23 8.52 -0.36
C MET A 71 10.54 7.09 -0.79
N GLY A 72 9.56 6.18 -0.71
CA GLY A 72 9.67 4.79 -1.15
C GLY A 72 10.02 4.65 -2.64
N LEU A 73 9.51 5.54 -3.50
CA LEU A 73 9.86 5.56 -4.92
C LEU A 73 11.25 6.16 -5.18
N SER A 74 11.74 6.99 -4.27
CA SER A 74 12.98 7.74 -4.46
C SER A 74 14.22 7.03 -3.89
N TYR A 75 14.07 6.12 -2.91
CA TYR A 75 15.21 5.44 -2.27
C TYR A 75 16.00 4.52 -3.22
N THR A 76 15.41 4.11 -4.33
CA THR A 76 16.07 3.28 -5.34
C THR A 76 17.18 4.02 -6.10
N ARG A 77 17.32 5.32 -5.89
CA ARG A 77 18.38 6.12 -6.52
C ARG A 77 19.71 5.93 -5.78
N ILE A 78 20.71 5.45 -6.49
CA ILE A 78 22.04 5.18 -5.94
C ILE A 78 22.76 6.50 -5.61
N GLY A 79 23.49 6.53 -4.49
CA GLY A 79 24.41 7.62 -4.16
C GLY A 79 23.77 8.90 -3.61
N VAL A 80 22.47 8.87 -3.30
CA VAL A 80 21.76 10.07 -2.82
C VAL A 80 21.58 9.98 -1.30
N GLY A 81 22.01 11.03 -0.58
CA GLY A 81 21.87 11.14 0.87
C GLY A 81 20.40 11.24 1.31
N ALA A 82 20.11 10.72 2.51
CA ALA A 82 18.76 10.64 3.07
C ALA A 82 18.06 12.01 3.17
N ALA A 83 18.79 13.06 3.54
CA ALA A 83 18.26 14.44 3.62
C ALA A 83 17.80 14.96 2.26
N TYR A 84 18.55 14.69 1.20
CA TYR A 84 18.16 15.06 -0.16
C TYR A 84 16.93 14.27 -0.61
N LEU A 85 16.87 12.95 -0.32
CA LEU A 85 15.70 12.12 -0.61
C LEU A 85 14.45 12.67 0.07
N PHE A 86 14.55 13.03 1.35
CA PHE A 86 13.45 13.61 2.10
C PHE A 86 12.97 14.95 1.50
N LYS A 87 13.90 15.88 1.26
CA LYS A 87 13.58 17.18 0.66
C LYS A 87 12.90 17.04 -0.71
N ARG A 88 13.40 16.12 -1.54
CA ARG A 88 12.80 15.84 -2.85
C ARG A 88 11.41 15.23 -2.72
N SER A 89 11.25 14.31 -1.78
CA SER A 89 9.96 13.63 -1.54
C SER A 89 8.87 14.60 -1.10
N LEU A 90 9.20 15.70 -0.42
CA LEU A 90 8.25 16.78 -0.12
C LEU A 90 7.69 17.43 -1.40
N GLY A 91 8.53 17.65 -2.41
CA GLY A 91 8.09 18.18 -3.71
C GLY A 91 7.28 17.18 -4.54
N ASP A 92 7.62 15.88 -4.45
CA ASP A 92 6.95 14.83 -5.20
C ASP A 92 5.66 14.35 -4.53
N CYS A 93 5.54 14.46 -3.20
CA CYS A 93 4.37 14.06 -2.41
C CYS A 93 3.07 14.66 -2.96
N TRP A 94 3.05 15.96 -3.18
CA TRP A 94 1.86 16.65 -3.65
C TRP A 94 1.49 16.27 -5.11
N ARG A 95 2.49 15.97 -5.96
CA ARG A 95 2.25 15.48 -7.33
C ARG A 95 1.63 14.08 -7.32
N ILE A 96 2.13 13.20 -6.43
CA ILE A 96 1.59 11.86 -6.22
C ILE A 96 0.17 11.94 -5.68
N LEU A 97 -0.10 12.83 -4.70
CA LEU A 97 -1.45 13.06 -4.17
C LEU A 97 -2.42 13.46 -5.29
N LEU A 98 -2.06 14.43 -6.12
CA LEU A 98 -2.91 14.83 -7.26
C LEU A 98 -3.10 13.71 -8.27
N ALA A 99 -2.04 12.96 -8.58
CA ALA A 99 -2.14 11.81 -9.47
C ALA A 99 -3.07 10.72 -8.92
N SER A 100 -3.20 10.64 -7.59
CA SER A 100 -4.03 9.63 -6.91
C SER A 100 -5.51 9.98 -6.89
N LEU A 101 -5.90 11.24 -7.07
CA LEU A 101 -7.31 11.64 -7.00
C LEU A 101 -8.24 10.84 -7.93
N PRO A 102 -7.90 10.63 -9.23
CA PRO A 102 -8.72 9.80 -10.10
C PRO A 102 -8.79 8.34 -9.64
N ILE A 103 -7.69 7.80 -9.09
CA ILE A 103 -7.65 6.42 -8.59
C ILE A 103 -8.53 6.27 -7.36
N ILE A 104 -8.49 7.25 -6.44
CA ILE A 104 -9.35 7.29 -5.25
C ILE A 104 -10.82 7.35 -5.67
N LEU A 105 -11.15 8.17 -6.67
CA LEU A 105 -12.50 8.25 -7.21
C LEU A 105 -12.97 6.92 -7.80
N VAL A 106 -12.11 6.25 -8.58
CA VAL A 106 -12.39 4.92 -9.13
C VAL A 106 -12.55 3.89 -8.01
N ALA A 107 -11.68 3.90 -7.00
CA ALA A 107 -11.78 3.03 -5.84
C ALA A 107 -13.12 3.22 -5.11
N TRP A 108 -13.49 4.48 -4.86
CA TRP A 108 -14.77 4.81 -4.24
C TRP A 108 -15.95 4.31 -5.07
N LEU A 109 -15.91 4.52 -6.40
CA LEU A 109 -16.95 4.03 -7.31
C LEU A 109 -17.06 2.49 -7.29
N ILE A 110 -15.93 1.77 -7.28
CA ILE A 110 -15.92 0.32 -7.16
C ILE A 110 -16.57 -0.10 -5.84
N VAL A 111 -16.15 0.46 -4.71
CA VAL A 111 -16.74 0.15 -3.39
C VAL A 111 -18.25 0.41 -3.39
N TYR A 112 -18.68 1.54 -3.95
CA TYR A 112 -20.12 1.89 -4.05
C TYR A 112 -20.90 0.89 -4.90
N LEU A 113 -20.40 0.54 -6.09
CA LEU A 113 -21.08 -0.41 -7.00
C LEU A 113 -21.15 -1.82 -6.40
N PHE A 114 -20.04 -2.29 -5.81
CA PHE A 114 -20.03 -3.61 -5.17
C PHE A 114 -20.90 -3.64 -3.92
N GLY A 115 -20.96 -2.56 -3.13
CA GLY A 115 -21.89 -2.44 -2.02
C GLY A 115 -23.37 -2.52 -2.45
N LYS A 116 -23.71 -1.97 -3.62
CA LYS A 116 -25.05 -2.13 -4.21
C LYS A 116 -25.30 -3.56 -4.70
N ALA A 117 -24.30 -4.19 -5.33
CA ALA A 117 -24.38 -5.58 -5.77
C ALA A 117 -24.55 -6.52 -4.57
N ASP A 118 -23.80 -6.33 -3.49
CA ASP A 118 -23.94 -7.11 -2.27
C ASP A 118 -25.35 -7.02 -1.71
N GLN A 119 -25.92 -5.82 -1.62
CA GLN A 119 -27.31 -5.65 -1.19
C GLN A 119 -28.29 -6.43 -2.07
N ALA A 120 -28.10 -6.46 -3.39
CA ALA A 120 -28.95 -7.20 -4.31
C ALA A 120 -28.83 -8.73 -4.17
N PHE A 121 -27.64 -9.25 -3.87
CA PHE A 121 -27.37 -10.68 -3.73
C PHE A 121 -27.66 -11.23 -2.33
N PHE A 122 -27.55 -10.40 -1.28
CA PHE A 122 -27.68 -10.85 0.12
C PHE A 122 -29.03 -10.52 0.76
N ILE A 123 -29.83 -9.60 0.18
CA ILE A 123 -31.19 -9.36 0.63
C ILE A 123 -32.14 -10.31 -0.09
N GLN A 124 -32.02 -11.61 0.14
CA GLN A 124 -33.17 -12.50 0.12
C GLN A 124 -33.60 -12.68 1.57
N PRO A 125 -34.81 -12.25 1.97
CA PRO A 125 -35.36 -12.60 3.25
C PRO A 125 -35.58 -14.11 3.23
N GLY A 126 -34.59 -14.86 3.70
CA GLY A 126 -34.71 -16.28 3.93
C GLY A 126 -35.87 -16.51 4.88
N ALA A 127 -36.76 -17.42 4.52
CA ALA A 127 -37.83 -17.91 5.37
C ALA A 127 -37.33 -18.09 6.82
N ALA A 128 -38.07 -17.55 7.76
CA ALA A 128 -37.78 -17.61 9.17
C ALA A 128 -37.32 -19.01 9.57
N GLY A 129 -36.06 -19.16 9.96
CA GLY A 129 -35.55 -20.38 10.57
C GLY A 129 -34.14 -20.83 10.18
N SER A 130 -33.52 -20.41 9.08
CA SER A 130 -32.17 -20.88 8.76
C SER A 130 -31.09 -19.85 9.11
N LYS A 131 -30.38 -20.06 10.22
CA LYS A 131 -29.23 -19.26 10.69
C LYS A 131 -27.94 -19.43 9.87
N ALA A 132 -27.96 -20.17 8.78
CA ALA A 132 -26.78 -20.37 7.93
C ALA A 132 -26.87 -19.49 6.69
N MET A 133 -26.11 -18.39 6.68
CA MET A 133 -25.85 -17.56 5.53
C MET A 133 -25.11 -18.40 4.48
N LYS A 134 -25.85 -18.98 3.52
CA LYS A 134 -25.24 -19.76 2.42
C LYS A 134 -24.71 -18.74 1.40
N TRP A 135 -23.39 -18.61 1.32
CA TRP A 135 -22.73 -17.87 0.27
C TRP A 135 -23.00 -18.56 -1.07
N GLY A 136 -23.85 -17.95 -1.90
CA GLY A 136 -24.02 -18.42 -3.28
C GLY A 136 -22.74 -18.17 -4.08
N TRP A 137 -22.49 -18.98 -5.11
CA TRP A 137 -21.34 -18.82 -6.02
C TRP A 137 -21.23 -17.41 -6.59
N GLY A 138 -22.37 -16.73 -6.85
CA GLY A 138 -22.41 -15.35 -7.30
C GLY A 138 -21.80 -14.37 -6.31
N ALA A 139 -22.09 -14.50 -5.02
CA ALA A 139 -21.54 -13.64 -3.98
C ALA A 139 -20.02 -13.84 -3.83
N ILE A 140 -19.56 -15.10 -3.90
CA ILE A 140 -18.12 -15.43 -3.88
C ILE A 140 -17.41 -14.79 -5.09
N ALA A 141 -18.00 -14.88 -6.28
CA ALA A 141 -17.43 -14.29 -7.51
C ALA A 141 -17.36 -12.76 -7.41
N VAL A 142 -18.44 -12.11 -6.96
CA VAL A 142 -18.49 -10.65 -6.74
C VAL A 142 -17.40 -10.20 -5.77
N HIS A 143 -17.26 -10.88 -4.64
CA HIS A 143 -16.22 -10.58 -3.64
C HIS A 143 -14.80 -10.80 -4.18
N ALA A 144 -14.57 -11.90 -4.90
CA ALA A 144 -13.28 -12.20 -5.51
C ALA A 144 -12.87 -11.12 -6.54
N ILE A 145 -13.82 -10.66 -7.37
CA ILE A 145 -13.59 -9.58 -8.33
C ILE A 145 -13.30 -8.26 -7.59
N GLN A 146 -14.04 -7.93 -6.54
CA GLN A 146 -13.81 -6.76 -5.71
C GLN A 146 -12.40 -6.75 -5.11
N ILE A 147 -11.99 -7.88 -4.51
CA ILE A 147 -10.65 -8.05 -3.95
C ILE A 147 -9.58 -7.87 -5.05
N LEU A 148 -9.75 -8.49 -6.20
CA LEU A 148 -8.82 -8.36 -7.32
C LEU A 148 -8.68 -6.91 -7.78
N LEU A 149 -9.80 -6.21 -7.94
CA LEU A 149 -9.80 -4.82 -8.38
C LEU A 149 -9.16 -3.88 -7.35
N LEU A 150 -9.59 -3.94 -6.09
CA LEU A 150 -9.17 -3.00 -5.05
C LEU A 150 -7.78 -3.29 -4.49
N HIS A 151 -7.40 -4.57 -4.35
CA HIS A 151 -6.17 -4.95 -3.64
C HIS A 151 -5.03 -5.37 -4.57
N VAL A 152 -5.30 -5.60 -5.87
CA VAL A 152 -4.25 -5.97 -6.83
C VAL A 152 -4.16 -4.93 -7.95
N LEU A 153 -5.23 -4.71 -8.71
CA LEU A 153 -5.16 -3.89 -9.91
C LEU A 153 -4.98 -2.41 -9.60
N LEU A 154 -5.78 -1.85 -8.70
CA LEU A 154 -5.69 -0.43 -8.33
C LEU A 154 -4.35 -0.06 -7.70
N PRO A 155 -3.80 -0.80 -6.72
CA PRO A 155 -2.47 -0.52 -6.19
C PRO A 155 -1.37 -0.59 -7.24
N LEU A 156 -1.42 -1.56 -8.15
CA LEU A 156 -0.44 -1.67 -9.23
C LEU A 156 -0.52 -0.48 -10.20
N ILE A 157 -1.72 -0.07 -10.59
CA ILE A 157 -1.93 1.11 -11.43
C ILE A 157 -1.43 2.36 -10.70
N ALA A 158 -1.74 2.50 -9.40
CA ALA A 158 -1.28 3.60 -8.57
C ALA A 158 0.25 3.68 -8.54
N ILE A 159 0.94 2.58 -8.25
CA ILE A 159 2.41 2.52 -8.20
C ILE A 159 3.02 2.95 -9.53
N HIS A 160 2.52 2.42 -10.65
CA HIS A 160 3.04 2.78 -11.97
C HIS A 160 2.75 4.25 -12.34
N LEU A 161 1.58 4.77 -11.94
CA LEU A 161 1.23 6.17 -12.14
C LEU A 161 2.13 7.09 -11.29
N TRP A 162 2.41 6.73 -10.04
CA TRP A 162 3.33 7.46 -9.17
C TRP A 162 4.76 7.46 -9.72
N ILE A 163 5.26 6.31 -10.20
CA ILE A 163 6.56 6.22 -10.87
C ILE A 163 6.62 7.16 -12.08
N ALA A 164 5.59 7.14 -12.93
CA ALA A 164 5.51 8.01 -14.10
C ALA A 164 5.46 9.50 -13.71
N THR A 165 4.72 9.83 -12.65
CA THR A 165 4.59 11.20 -12.13
C THR A 165 5.90 11.74 -11.55
N VAL A 166 6.62 10.93 -10.76
CA VAL A 166 7.91 11.32 -10.16
C VAL A 166 9.00 11.49 -11.22
N ARG A 167 8.95 10.72 -12.31
CA ARG A 167 9.95 10.76 -13.39
C ARG A 167 9.67 11.83 -14.45
N GLY A 168 8.44 11.88 -14.94
CA GLY A 168 8.06 12.72 -16.09
C GLY A 168 7.15 13.90 -15.75
N GLY A 169 6.71 14.00 -14.49
CA GLY A 169 5.72 14.99 -14.07
C GLY A 169 4.28 14.56 -14.35
N LEU A 170 3.34 15.29 -13.75
CA LEU A 170 1.91 14.96 -13.75
C LEU A 170 1.31 14.89 -15.17
N ALA A 171 1.59 15.90 -16.00
CA ALA A 171 1.05 15.98 -17.36
C ALA A 171 1.53 14.82 -18.25
N ALA A 172 2.82 14.43 -18.16
CA ALA A 172 3.38 13.32 -18.91
C ALA A 172 2.79 11.97 -18.46
N ALA A 173 2.57 11.81 -17.16
CA ALA A 173 1.95 10.61 -16.58
C ALA A 173 0.52 10.40 -17.12
N PHE A 174 -0.30 11.45 -17.18
CA PHE A 174 -1.66 11.37 -17.72
C PHE A 174 -1.69 11.20 -19.24
N LYS A 175 -0.83 11.90 -19.99
CA LYS A 175 -0.70 11.66 -21.44
C LYS A 175 -0.29 10.20 -21.74
N GLY A 176 0.56 9.62 -20.91
CA GLY A 176 1.01 8.24 -21.00
C GLY A 176 0.13 7.21 -20.28
N PHE A 177 -1.08 7.53 -19.85
CA PHE A 177 -1.90 6.68 -18.97
C PHE A 177 -2.12 5.28 -19.52
N LYS A 178 -2.38 5.13 -20.84
CA LYS A 178 -2.49 3.81 -21.50
C LYS A 178 -1.22 2.96 -21.25
N ARG A 179 -0.03 3.56 -21.38
CA ARG A 179 1.26 2.89 -21.12
C ARG A 179 1.41 2.52 -19.65
N VAL A 180 0.94 3.38 -18.74
CA VAL A 180 0.93 3.12 -17.28
C VAL A 180 0.09 1.87 -16.98
N VAL A 181 -1.13 1.80 -17.48
CA VAL A 181 -2.03 0.64 -17.30
C VAL A 181 -1.43 -0.64 -17.90
N THR A 182 -0.92 -0.56 -19.13
CA THR A 182 -0.29 -1.73 -19.78
C THR A 182 0.92 -2.24 -18.98
N ARG A 183 1.73 -1.34 -18.42
CA ARG A 183 2.89 -1.71 -17.57
C ARG A 183 2.45 -2.29 -16.23
N ALA A 184 1.37 -1.76 -15.62
CA ALA A 184 0.80 -2.27 -14.39
C ALA A 184 0.28 -3.71 -14.56
N LEU A 185 -0.40 -3.99 -15.66
CA LEU A 185 -0.96 -5.31 -15.99
C LEU A 185 0.09 -6.28 -16.57
N ALA A 186 1.32 -5.84 -16.79
CA ALA A 186 2.37 -6.72 -17.30
C ALA A 186 2.65 -7.89 -16.34
N PRO A 187 2.81 -9.13 -16.82
CA PRO A 187 3.02 -10.31 -15.97
C PRO A 187 4.15 -10.17 -14.97
N ARG A 188 5.22 -9.45 -15.32
CA ARG A 188 6.36 -9.20 -14.41
C ARG A 188 5.97 -8.31 -13.22
N SER A 189 5.14 -7.28 -13.43
CA SER A 189 4.65 -6.39 -12.36
C SER A 189 3.72 -7.14 -11.43
N LEU A 190 2.81 -7.94 -11.98
CA LEU A 190 1.90 -8.81 -11.23
C LEU A 190 2.67 -9.84 -10.40
N LEU A 191 3.70 -10.48 -10.96
CA LEU A 191 4.53 -11.46 -10.26
C LEU A 191 5.32 -10.83 -9.11
N ILE A 192 5.91 -9.64 -9.28
CA ILE A 192 6.59 -8.93 -8.18
C ILE A 192 5.60 -8.67 -7.05
N TYR A 193 4.46 -8.08 -7.39
CA TYR A 193 3.43 -7.73 -6.42
C TYR A 193 2.93 -8.98 -5.67
N ALA A 194 2.55 -10.02 -6.42
CA ALA A 194 2.05 -11.27 -5.84
C ALA A 194 3.10 -11.99 -4.98
N ALA A 195 4.36 -12.04 -5.42
CA ALA A 195 5.42 -12.69 -4.67
C ALA A 195 5.70 -11.99 -3.33
N ILE A 196 5.79 -10.66 -3.33
CA ILE A 196 6.04 -9.89 -2.10
C ILE A 196 4.82 -9.97 -1.18
N CYS A 197 3.60 -9.79 -1.72
CA CYS A 197 2.38 -9.93 -0.94
C CYS A 197 2.22 -11.34 -0.35
N ALA A 198 2.54 -12.39 -1.10
CA ALA A 198 2.47 -13.76 -0.61
C ALA A 198 3.47 -14.02 0.53
N VAL A 199 4.73 -13.61 0.36
CA VAL A 199 5.77 -13.83 1.38
C VAL A 199 5.48 -13.02 2.64
N PHE A 200 5.36 -11.71 2.52
CA PHE A 200 5.13 -10.84 3.69
C PHE A 200 3.75 -11.02 4.28
N GLY A 201 2.71 -11.20 3.45
CA GLY A 201 1.35 -11.47 3.91
C GLY A 201 1.24 -12.79 4.65
N ALA A 202 1.87 -13.87 4.19
CA ALA A 202 1.91 -15.14 4.88
C ALA A 202 2.62 -15.04 6.24
N ILE A 203 3.77 -14.35 6.31
CA ILE A 203 4.49 -14.15 7.57
C ILE A 203 3.64 -13.33 8.55
N VAL A 204 3.03 -12.23 8.09
CA VAL A 204 2.15 -11.38 8.91
C VAL A 204 0.94 -12.17 9.39
N TYR A 205 0.31 -12.95 8.51
CA TYR A 205 -0.82 -13.81 8.86
C TYR A 205 -0.43 -14.81 9.96
N LEU A 206 0.65 -15.56 9.77
CA LEU A 206 1.15 -16.51 10.76
C LEU A 206 1.47 -15.81 12.08
N LEU A 207 2.12 -14.66 12.05
CA LEU A 207 2.49 -13.90 13.24
C LEU A 207 1.27 -13.46 14.06
N LEU A 208 0.21 -13.00 13.40
CA LEU A 208 -0.99 -12.49 14.07
C LEU A 208 -1.93 -13.61 14.53
N PHE A 209 -2.11 -14.65 13.72
CA PHE A 209 -3.11 -15.67 13.97
C PHE A 209 -2.55 -16.96 14.61
N GLN A 210 -1.23 -17.10 14.73
CA GLN A 210 -0.65 -18.19 15.49
C GLN A 210 -0.95 -18.01 16.98
N HIS A 211 -1.73 -18.91 17.54
CA HIS A 211 -2.06 -18.94 18.96
C HIS A 211 -0.84 -19.39 19.78
N ALA A 212 -0.31 -18.49 20.59
CA ALA A 212 0.64 -18.83 21.64
C ALA A 212 -0.09 -18.65 22.99
N THR A 213 -0.20 -19.72 23.76
CA THR A 213 -0.79 -19.68 25.10
C THR A 213 0.25 -19.16 26.08
N PHE A 214 0.07 -17.95 26.58
CA PHE A 214 0.88 -17.38 27.64
C PHE A 214 0.11 -17.44 28.96
N THR A 215 0.80 -17.75 30.05
CA THR A 215 0.21 -18.02 31.35
C THR A 215 -0.07 -16.77 32.21
N GLY A 216 -0.10 -15.58 31.66
CA GLY A 216 -0.38 -14.36 32.41
C GLY A 216 -0.97 -13.24 31.56
N PRO A 217 -1.84 -12.38 32.12
CA PRO A 217 -2.48 -11.30 31.37
C PRO A 217 -1.48 -10.26 30.83
N TRP A 218 -0.44 -9.96 31.57
CA TRP A 218 0.63 -9.05 31.16
C TRP A 218 1.49 -9.63 30.03
N THR A 219 1.84 -10.91 30.11
CA THR A 219 2.60 -11.59 29.06
C THR A 219 1.80 -11.71 27.77
N GLN A 220 0.49 -11.95 27.86
CA GLN A 220 -0.41 -11.92 26.70
C GLN A 220 -0.46 -10.54 26.06
N LEU A 221 -0.61 -9.47 26.85
CA LEU A 221 -0.64 -8.10 26.36
C LEU A 221 0.66 -7.73 25.63
N TRP A 222 1.82 -8.00 26.24
CA TRP A 222 3.11 -7.77 25.61
C TRP A 222 3.31 -8.59 24.35
N ALA A 223 2.91 -9.84 24.34
CA ALA A 223 2.99 -10.71 23.15
C ALA A 223 2.14 -10.18 21.99
N VAL A 224 0.92 -9.72 22.25
CA VAL A 224 0.04 -9.11 21.24
C VAL A 224 0.67 -7.81 20.73
N GLY A 225 1.18 -6.95 21.63
CA GLY A 225 1.85 -5.70 21.26
C GLY A 225 3.06 -5.94 20.35
N ILE A 226 3.94 -6.86 20.73
CA ILE A 226 5.13 -7.21 19.91
C ILE A 226 4.73 -7.81 18.57
N LYS A 227 3.78 -8.75 18.54
CA LYS A 227 3.29 -9.34 17.28
C LYS A 227 2.72 -8.28 16.35
N THR A 228 1.91 -7.36 16.89
CA THR A 228 1.31 -6.27 16.11
C THR A 228 2.40 -5.33 15.57
N ALA A 229 3.36 -4.93 16.40
CA ALA A 229 4.48 -4.08 15.99
C ALA A 229 5.32 -4.74 14.89
N LEU A 230 5.64 -6.03 15.02
CA LEU A 230 6.35 -6.80 14.00
C LEU A 230 5.53 -6.94 12.70
N ALA A 231 4.23 -7.18 12.81
CA ALA A 231 3.34 -7.27 11.66
C ALA A 231 3.30 -5.94 10.87
N LEU A 232 3.18 -4.81 11.57
CA LEU A 232 3.22 -3.48 10.97
C LEU A 232 4.58 -3.20 10.30
N LEU A 233 5.68 -3.55 10.96
CA LEU A 233 7.03 -3.39 10.41
C LEU A 233 7.22 -4.23 9.13
N LEU A 234 6.82 -5.49 9.15
CA LEU A 234 6.93 -6.40 7.99
C LEU A 234 6.04 -5.93 6.83
N THR A 235 4.83 -5.47 7.11
CA THR A 235 3.94 -4.88 6.10
C THR A 235 4.58 -3.65 5.46
N PHE A 236 5.17 -2.78 6.27
CA PHE A 236 5.87 -1.59 5.79
C PHE A 236 7.09 -1.93 4.91
N ILE A 237 7.95 -2.86 5.35
CA ILE A 237 9.11 -3.31 4.57
C ILE A 237 8.66 -3.97 3.26
N GLY A 238 7.65 -4.84 3.31
CA GLY A 238 7.07 -5.48 2.12
C GLY A 238 6.55 -4.45 1.12
N TRP A 239 5.89 -3.41 1.62
CA TRP A 239 5.41 -2.32 0.78
C TRP A 239 6.54 -1.52 0.13
N LEU A 240 7.56 -1.12 0.89
CA LEU A 240 8.74 -0.43 0.34
C LEU A 240 9.48 -1.28 -0.70
N LEU A 241 9.61 -2.58 -0.46
CA LEU A 241 10.20 -3.52 -1.42
C LEU A 241 9.35 -3.60 -2.70
N THR A 242 8.03 -3.59 -2.60
CA THR A 242 7.13 -3.57 -3.75
C THR A 242 7.35 -2.33 -4.60
N LEU A 243 7.32 -1.14 -3.98
CA LEU A 243 7.59 0.14 -4.66
C LEU A 243 8.96 0.15 -5.35
N GLY A 244 9.99 -0.27 -4.63
CA GLY A 244 11.35 -0.30 -5.13
C GLY A 244 11.56 -1.28 -6.28
N SER A 245 11.02 -2.49 -6.16
CA SER A 245 11.15 -3.54 -7.18
C SER A 245 10.45 -3.18 -8.49
N ILE A 246 9.25 -2.60 -8.41
CA ILE A 246 8.50 -2.15 -9.58
C ILE A 246 9.20 -0.93 -10.22
N SER A 247 9.72 0.00 -9.41
CA SER A 247 10.49 1.14 -9.88
C SER A 247 11.75 0.69 -10.63
N GLU A 248 12.50 -0.27 -10.08
CA GLU A 248 13.70 -0.86 -10.70
C GLU A 248 13.37 -1.56 -12.02
N LEU A 249 12.31 -2.37 -12.04
CA LEU A 249 11.85 -3.05 -13.25
C LEU A 249 11.51 -2.04 -14.36
N THR A 250 10.87 -0.93 -14.00
CA THR A 250 10.50 0.12 -14.94
C THR A 250 11.74 0.85 -15.51
N ALA A 251 12.73 1.15 -14.65
CA ALA A 251 13.98 1.78 -15.07
C ALA A 251 14.76 0.91 -16.07
N ARG A 252 14.86 -0.39 -15.83
CA ARG A 252 15.55 -1.32 -16.74
C ARG A 252 14.88 -1.46 -18.09
N ARG A 253 13.56 -1.39 -18.13
CA ARG A 253 12.83 -1.42 -19.41
C ARG A 253 13.10 -0.17 -20.25
N GLU A 254 13.09 0.99 -19.61
CA GLU A 254 13.37 2.26 -20.28
C GLU A 254 14.80 2.31 -20.85
N MET A 255 15.79 1.77 -20.11
CA MET A 255 17.16 1.68 -20.63
C MET A 255 17.24 0.76 -21.86
N LYS A 256 16.54 -0.39 -21.85
CA LYS A 256 16.52 -1.32 -23.01
C LYS A 256 15.76 -0.76 -24.22
N GLU A 257 14.79 0.14 -24.02
CA GLU A 257 14.07 0.82 -25.10
C GLU A 257 14.95 1.92 -25.76
N LEU A 258 16.03 2.35 -25.11
CA LEU A 258 16.97 3.39 -25.58
C LEU A 258 18.26 2.78 -26.22
N GLU A 259 18.52 1.49 -25.98
CA GLU A 259 19.61 0.77 -26.68
C GLU A 259 19.13 0.45 -28.11
N PRO A 260 19.83 0.93 -29.16
CA PRO A 260 19.44 0.74 -30.55
C PRO A 260 19.54 -0.72 -31.02
#